data_32a2fa9b0a1b166aa3f39cfe5cac4332
#
_entry.id   32a2fa9b0a1b166aa3f39cfe5cac4332
#
_cell.length_a   1.000
_cell.length_b   1.000
_cell.length_c   1.000
_cell.angle_alpha   90.00
_cell.angle_beta   90.00
_cell.angle_gamma   90.00
#
_symmetry.space_group_name_H-M   'P 1'
#
loop_
_entity.id
_entity.type
_entity.pdbx_description
1 polymer ?
#
loop_
_entity_poly.entity_id
_entity_poly.type
_entity_poly.pdbx_seq_one_letter_code
_entity_poly.pdbx_strand_id
1 'polypeptide(L)'
;MTPRQNGRRRTRGVAVLVASILLIIGLIAWIAVAHQNGAGSDYRGNGNGEEEVVEIPEGSNISALGPELEERGIVASNKAFQSAAAADPDSDNIQPGFYRLEGEMSAKSAVSALLDPNNKVTPLQVYGGATLMDIDVVGGQKRHGILTMIQDVTCGGAGTHDCVDVERLQHAAAETDAATLGVPEWAREAVDGRKGDAKP
;
A
#
# COMPACT_ATOMS: atom_id res chain seq x y z
N MET A 1 39.11 68.62 28.97
CA MET A 1 39.55 67.22 29.02
C MET A 1 38.34 66.36 29.32
N THR A 2 37.75 65.74 28.37
CA THR A 2 36.88 64.56 28.46
C THR A 2 36.78 63.97 27.06
N PRO A 3 36.95 62.69 26.91
CA PRO A 3 35.84 61.91 26.34
C PRO A 3 35.88 60.44 26.73
N ARG A 4 34.86 59.90 27.24
CA ARG A 4 34.65 58.46 27.37
C ARG A 4 33.16 58.10 27.36
N GLN A 5 32.47 58.29 26.25
CA GLN A 5 31.08 57.88 26.09
C GLN A 5 30.77 56.97 24.87
N ASN A 6 31.75 56.58 24.07
CA ASN A 6 31.48 55.80 22.83
C ASN A 6 31.43 54.25 23.04
N GLY A 7 31.86 53.72 24.20
CA GLY A 7 31.83 52.27 24.40
C GLY A 7 30.45 51.65 24.68
N ARG A 8 29.59 52.39 25.41
CA ARG A 8 28.25 51.86 25.81
C ARG A 8 27.22 51.75 24.71
N ARG A 9 27.34 52.54 23.64
CA ARG A 9 26.40 52.46 22.48
C ARG A 9 26.71 51.28 21.55
N ARG A 10 28.00 50.94 21.36
CA ARG A 10 28.40 49.77 20.52
C ARG A 10 28.02 48.44 21.17
N THR A 11 28.19 48.30 22.46
CA THR A 11 27.83 47.09 23.19
C THR A 11 26.30 46.84 23.22
N ARG A 12 25.49 47.90 23.29
CA ARG A 12 24.02 47.79 23.18
C ARG A 12 23.55 47.35 21.79
N GLY A 13 24.19 47.83 20.72
CA GLY A 13 23.87 47.42 19.37
C GLY A 13 24.20 45.93 19.09
N VAL A 14 25.37 45.49 19.57
CA VAL A 14 25.78 44.08 19.45
C VAL A 14 24.86 43.16 20.27
N ALA A 15 24.49 43.58 21.51
CA ALA A 15 23.57 42.81 22.33
C ALA A 15 22.16 42.64 21.68
N VAL A 16 21.65 43.70 21.03
CA VAL A 16 20.38 43.64 20.30
C VAL A 16 20.47 42.71 19.09
N LEU A 17 21.57 42.77 18.34
CA LEU A 17 21.80 41.87 17.18
C LEU A 17 21.89 40.38 17.63
N VAL A 18 22.60 40.09 18.70
CA VAL A 18 22.70 38.72 19.22
C VAL A 18 21.34 38.24 19.72
N ALA A 19 20.58 39.07 20.43
CA ALA A 19 19.24 38.74 20.88
C ALA A 19 18.26 38.46 19.72
N SER A 20 18.31 39.25 18.63
CA SER A 20 17.47 39.02 17.46
C SER A 20 17.85 37.73 16.72
N ILE A 21 19.14 37.40 16.60
CA ILE A 21 19.58 36.14 16.00
C ILE A 21 19.12 34.95 16.84
N LEU A 22 19.21 34.99 18.14
CA LEU A 22 18.74 33.94 19.04
C LEU A 22 17.22 33.76 18.96
N LEU A 23 16.45 34.87 18.83
CA LEU A 23 15.02 34.80 18.62
C LEU A 23 14.65 34.16 17.27
N ILE A 24 15.36 34.49 16.20
CA ILE A 24 15.14 33.88 14.88
C ILE A 24 15.47 32.39 14.91
N ILE A 25 16.61 32.02 15.52
CA ILE A 25 16.98 30.59 15.66
C ILE A 25 15.93 29.85 16.52
N GLY A 26 15.49 30.45 17.62
CA GLY A 26 14.42 29.89 18.46
C GLY A 26 13.11 29.72 17.72
N LEU A 27 12.73 30.70 16.88
CA LEU A 27 11.52 30.63 16.04
C LEU A 27 11.64 29.53 14.99
N ILE A 28 12.76 29.42 14.30
CA ILE A 28 13.03 28.36 13.30
C ILE A 28 12.99 26.99 13.96
N ALA A 29 13.65 26.83 15.12
CA ALA A 29 13.62 25.58 15.89
C ALA A 29 12.19 25.22 16.35
N TRP A 30 11.43 26.22 16.81
CA TRP A 30 10.03 26.02 17.20
C TRP A 30 9.15 25.62 16.02
N ILE A 31 9.30 26.24 14.85
CA ILE A 31 8.59 25.89 13.61
C ILE A 31 8.95 24.47 13.17
N ALA A 32 10.24 24.09 13.25
CA ALA A 32 10.70 22.75 12.90
C ALA A 32 10.09 21.67 13.81
N VAL A 33 10.06 21.91 15.13
CA VAL A 33 9.42 21.01 16.11
C VAL A 33 7.90 20.99 15.96
N ALA A 34 7.28 22.13 15.69
CA ALA A 34 5.84 22.20 15.44
C ALA A 34 5.43 21.42 14.16
N HIS A 35 6.26 21.45 13.12
CA HIS A 35 6.06 20.64 11.92
C HIS A 35 6.17 19.14 12.21
N GLN A 36 7.16 18.71 12.98
CA GLN A 36 7.29 17.30 13.36
C GLN A 36 6.13 16.82 14.22
N ASN A 37 5.63 17.63 15.15
CA ASN A 37 4.48 17.29 15.99
C ASN A 37 3.13 17.46 15.27
N GLY A 38 3.12 18.17 14.15
CA GLY A 38 1.93 18.43 13.33
C GLY A 38 1.60 17.30 12.35
N ALA A 39 2.62 16.57 11.87
CA ALA A 39 2.43 15.55 10.82
C ALA A 39 1.96 14.17 11.34
N GLY A 40 1.91 13.94 12.66
CA GLY A 40 1.70 12.60 13.22
C GLY A 40 3.00 11.78 13.22
N SER A 41 2.95 10.56 13.76
CA SER A 41 4.03 9.60 13.58
C SER A 41 4.05 9.12 12.12
N ASP A 42 5.24 8.91 11.56
CA ASP A 42 5.41 8.37 10.21
C ASP A 42 6.50 7.30 10.22
N TYR A 43 6.31 6.26 9.40
CA TYR A 43 7.34 5.26 9.15
C TYR A 43 8.43 5.83 8.25
N ARG A 44 9.54 5.12 8.13
CA ARG A 44 10.66 5.50 7.26
C ARG A 44 10.88 4.44 6.21
N GLY A 45 10.96 4.87 4.96
CA GLY A 45 11.23 3.97 3.84
C GLY A 45 10.00 3.61 3.04
N ASN A 46 10.15 2.55 2.23
CA ASN A 46 9.15 2.16 1.24
C ASN A 46 8.29 0.97 1.69
N GLY A 47 8.54 0.43 2.87
CA GLY A 47 7.82 -0.69 3.43
C GLY A 47 8.74 -1.72 4.10
N ASN A 48 8.14 -2.77 4.67
CA ASN A 48 8.82 -3.87 5.35
C ASN A 48 8.92 -5.14 4.48
N GLY A 49 8.39 -5.10 3.23
CA GLY A 49 8.35 -6.23 2.30
C GLY A 49 7.14 -7.15 2.48
N GLU A 50 6.24 -6.89 3.42
CA GLU A 50 4.97 -7.61 3.53
C GLU A 50 3.93 -6.92 2.65
N GLU A 51 3.49 -7.61 1.59
CA GLU A 51 2.53 -7.06 0.64
C GLU A 51 1.10 -7.14 1.18
N GLU A 52 0.38 -6.04 1.05
CA GLU A 52 -1.02 -5.87 1.43
C GLU A 52 -1.83 -5.35 0.24
N VAL A 53 -2.98 -5.95 -0.03
CA VAL A 53 -3.90 -5.45 -1.07
C VAL A 53 -4.97 -4.57 -0.42
N VAL A 54 -5.06 -3.33 -0.89
CA VAL A 54 -6.02 -2.32 -0.42
C VAL A 54 -7.01 -2.01 -1.53
N GLU A 55 -8.29 -1.95 -1.20
CA GLU A 55 -9.36 -1.53 -2.11
C GLU A 55 -9.64 -0.03 -1.95
N ILE A 56 -9.66 0.68 -3.07
CA ILE A 56 -10.15 2.06 -3.15
C ILE A 56 -11.54 2.02 -3.79
N PRO A 57 -12.62 2.19 -3.03
CA PRO A 57 -13.97 2.16 -3.56
C PRO A 57 -14.24 3.31 -4.54
N GLU A 58 -15.14 3.08 -5.50
CA GLU A 58 -15.59 4.14 -6.40
C GLU A 58 -16.20 5.31 -5.63
N GLY A 59 -15.81 6.52 -6.00
CA GLY A 59 -16.30 7.75 -5.36
C GLY A 59 -15.68 8.07 -3.99
N SER A 60 -14.74 7.25 -3.50
CA SER A 60 -13.98 7.60 -2.31
C SER A 60 -12.94 8.66 -2.63
N ASN A 61 -12.66 9.53 -1.67
CA ASN A 61 -11.53 10.46 -1.75
C ASN A 61 -10.31 9.86 -1.03
N ILE A 62 -9.14 10.32 -1.39
CA ILE A 62 -7.88 9.85 -0.80
C ILE A 62 -7.84 10.02 0.74
N SER A 63 -8.50 11.06 1.27
CA SER A 63 -8.53 11.31 2.70
C SER A 63 -9.31 10.24 3.47
N ALA A 64 -10.25 9.54 2.82
CA ALA A 64 -11.02 8.46 3.43
C ALA A 64 -10.20 7.18 3.62
N LEU A 65 -9.09 7.01 2.89
CA LEU A 65 -8.22 5.84 2.97
C LEU A 65 -7.32 5.85 4.22
N GLY A 66 -6.99 7.04 4.72
CA GLY A 66 -6.04 7.20 5.81
C GLY A 66 -6.31 6.35 7.05
N PRO A 67 -7.55 6.31 7.57
CA PRO A 67 -7.91 5.47 8.72
C PRO A 67 -7.70 3.98 8.47
N GLU A 68 -8.07 3.46 7.29
CA GLU A 68 -7.89 2.06 6.92
C GLU A 68 -6.40 1.70 6.79
N LEU A 69 -5.61 2.56 6.13
CA LEU A 69 -4.17 2.35 5.99
C LEU A 69 -3.43 2.36 7.34
N GLU A 70 -3.89 3.18 8.30
CA GLU A 70 -3.36 3.19 9.66
C GLU A 70 -3.77 1.92 10.43
N GLU A 71 -5.04 1.50 10.37
CA GLU A 71 -5.55 0.30 11.04
C GLU A 71 -4.82 -0.97 10.56
N ARG A 72 -4.52 -1.03 9.27
CA ARG A 72 -3.79 -2.14 8.64
C ARG A 72 -2.27 -2.06 8.82
N GLY A 73 -1.76 -0.98 9.45
CA GLY A 73 -0.32 -0.81 9.69
C GLY A 73 0.51 -0.49 8.46
N ILE A 74 -0.14 -0.12 7.34
CA ILE A 74 0.53 0.30 6.11
C ILE A 74 1.21 1.65 6.31
N VAL A 75 0.54 2.58 6.99
CA VAL A 75 1.11 3.86 7.40
C VAL A 75 1.05 4.02 8.93
N ALA A 76 1.98 4.78 9.48
CA ALA A 76 2.07 4.97 10.93
C ALA A 76 0.95 5.85 11.50
N SER A 77 0.34 6.73 10.70
CA SER A 77 -0.82 7.52 11.10
C SER A 77 -1.57 8.07 9.89
N ASN A 78 -2.89 8.12 10.01
CA ASN A 78 -3.79 8.79 9.08
C ASN A 78 -3.38 10.25 8.83
N LYS A 79 -2.95 10.95 9.89
CA LYS A 79 -2.53 12.35 9.78
C LYS A 79 -1.30 12.53 8.91
N ALA A 80 -0.30 11.64 9.03
CA ALA A 80 0.88 11.65 8.17
C ALA A 80 0.49 11.41 6.72
N PHE A 81 -0.38 10.40 6.48
CA PHE A 81 -0.90 10.09 5.15
C PHE A 81 -1.65 11.27 4.51
N GLN A 82 -2.58 11.88 5.23
CA GLN A 82 -3.31 13.07 4.72
C GLN A 82 -2.37 14.24 4.43
N SER A 83 -1.35 14.46 5.26
CA SER A 83 -0.36 15.51 5.02
C SER A 83 0.49 15.24 3.78
N ALA A 84 0.86 13.98 3.55
CA ALA A 84 1.61 13.56 2.36
C ALA A 84 0.74 13.69 1.09
N ALA A 85 -0.51 13.24 1.16
CA ALA A 85 -1.47 13.36 0.06
C ALA A 85 -1.74 14.82 -0.31
N ALA A 86 -1.94 15.69 0.68
CA ALA A 86 -2.15 17.13 0.45
C ALA A 86 -0.92 17.84 -0.13
N ALA A 87 0.28 17.30 0.09
CA ALA A 87 1.53 17.84 -0.45
C ALA A 87 1.83 17.37 -1.88
N ASP A 88 1.17 16.32 -2.35
CA ASP A 88 1.37 15.75 -3.69
C ASP A 88 0.26 16.25 -4.63
N PRO A 89 0.60 17.02 -5.68
CA PRO A 89 -0.40 17.58 -6.59
C PRO A 89 -1.14 16.54 -7.42
N ASP A 90 -0.58 15.33 -7.56
CA ASP A 90 -1.16 14.24 -8.33
C ASP A 90 -2.06 13.32 -7.49
N SER A 91 -2.15 13.55 -6.19
CA SER A 91 -2.93 12.72 -5.28
C SER A 91 -4.42 12.60 -5.65
N ASP A 92 -4.99 13.61 -6.29
CA ASP A 92 -6.37 13.60 -6.78
C ASP A 92 -6.57 12.69 -8.01
N ASN A 93 -5.48 12.24 -8.65
CA ASN A 93 -5.52 11.36 -9.83
C ASN A 93 -5.55 9.86 -9.46
N ILE A 94 -5.50 9.53 -8.18
CA ILE A 94 -5.61 8.14 -7.71
C ILE A 94 -6.97 7.58 -8.09
N GLN A 95 -6.96 6.49 -8.86
CA GLN A 95 -8.17 5.88 -9.39
C GLN A 95 -8.74 4.83 -8.42
N PRO A 96 -10.06 4.58 -8.43
CA PRO A 96 -10.64 3.43 -7.75
C PRO A 96 -10.06 2.10 -8.26
N GLY A 97 -9.99 1.12 -7.38
CA GLY A 97 -9.48 -0.20 -7.70
C GLY A 97 -8.70 -0.84 -6.55
N PHE A 98 -8.01 -1.92 -6.85
CA PHE A 98 -7.18 -2.63 -5.89
C PHE A 98 -5.72 -2.27 -6.11
N TYR A 99 -4.99 -2.01 -5.03
CA TYR A 99 -3.59 -1.62 -5.06
C TYR A 99 -2.78 -2.49 -4.11
N ARG A 100 -1.60 -2.89 -4.56
CA ARG A 100 -0.60 -3.58 -3.75
C ARG A 100 0.25 -2.54 -3.05
N LEU A 101 0.25 -2.57 -1.73
CA LEU A 101 1.07 -1.74 -0.87
C LEU A 101 1.90 -2.64 0.03
N GLU A 102 2.89 -2.08 0.71
CA GLU A 102 3.65 -2.81 1.72
C GLU A 102 3.30 -2.30 3.12
N GLY A 103 3.45 -3.14 4.11
CA GLY A 103 3.35 -2.72 5.51
C GLY A 103 4.46 -1.74 5.89
N GLU A 104 4.23 -0.89 6.86
CA GLU A 104 5.20 0.05 7.43
C GLU A 104 5.83 1.04 6.43
N MET A 105 5.08 1.46 5.41
CA MET A 105 5.50 2.48 4.45
C MET A 105 5.48 3.88 5.06
N SER A 106 6.43 4.73 4.66
CA SER A 106 6.27 6.16 4.90
C SER A 106 5.02 6.69 4.18
N ALA A 107 4.35 7.67 4.76
CA ALA A 107 3.15 8.25 4.17
C ALA A 107 3.36 8.73 2.73
N LYS A 108 4.54 9.32 2.45
CA LYS A 108 4.93 9.73 1.10
C LYS A 108 5.07 8.53 0.16
N SER A 109 5.71 7.45 0.61
CA SER A 109 5.88 6.23 -0.20
C SER A 109 4.53 5.58 -0.49
N ALA A 110 3.61 5.56 0.48
CA ALA A 110 2.25 5.04 0.28
C ALA A 110 1.47 5.84 -0.77
N VAL A 111 1.51 7.19 -0.74
CA VAL A 111 0.90 8.03 -1.78
C VAL A 111 1.53 7.76 -3.15
N SER A 112 2.86 7.69 -3.23
CA SER A 112 3.56 7.40 -4.50
C SER A 112 3.21 6.00 -5.03
N ALA A 113 3.05 5.01 -4.16
CA ALA A 113 2.67 3.65 -4.54
C ALA A 113 1.23 3.58 -5.07
N LEU A 114 0.31 4.38 -4.52
CA LEU A 114 -1.07 4.50 -5.03
C LEU A 114 -1.16 5.23 -6.37
N LEU A 115 -0.19 6.05 -6.70
CA LEU A 115 -0.09 6.75 -8.00
C LEU A 115 0.58 5.88 -9.07
N ASP A 116 1.32 4.84 -8.68
CA ASP A 116 2.01 3.95 -9.63
C ASP A 116 1.04 2.92 -10.21
N PRO A 117 0.77 2.94 -11.53
CA PRO A 117 -0.12 1.97 -12.17
C PRO A 117 0.37 0.52 -12.08
N ASN A 118 1.68 0.29 -11.82
CA ASN A 118 2.22 -1.05 -11.64
C ASN A 118 1.78 -1.70 -10.32
N ASN A 119 1.37 -0.91 -9.35
CA ASN A 119 0.82 -1.40 -8.08
C ASN A 119 -0.69 -1.68 -8.15
N LYS A 120 -1.35 -1.30 -9.25
CA LYS A 120 -2.77 -1.59 -9.45
C LYS A 120 -2.97 -3.06 -9.79
N VAL A 121 -3.79 -3.74 -9.00
CA VAL A 121 -4.09 -5.17 -9.13
C VAL A 121 -5.43 -5.35 -9.83
N THR A 122 -5.48 -6.28 -10.79
CA THR A 122 -6.75 -6.64 -11.45
C THR A 122 -7.43 -7.75 -10.63
N PRO A 123 -8.63 -7.53 -10.09
CA PRO A 123 -9.35 -8.55 -9.34
C PRO A 123 -9.82 -9.65 -10.25
N LEU A 124 -9.66 -10.90 -9.84
CA LEU A 124 -10.26 -12.04 -10.51
C LEU A 124 -11.75 -12.15 -10.13
N GLN A 125 -12.64 -12.03 -11.12
CA GLN A 125 -14.08 -12.22 -10.91
C GLN A 125 -14.46 -13.67 -11.22
N VAL A 126 -14.78 -14.43 -10.18
CA VAL A 126 -15.30 -15.80 -10.31
C VAL A 126 -16.82 -15.79 -10.21
N TYR A 127 -17.49 -16.14 -11.28
CA TYR A 127 -18.96 -16.18 -11.33
C TYR A 127 -19.49 -17.48 -10.73
N GLY A 128 -20.69 -17.43 -10.14
CA GLY A 128 -21.38 -18.61 -9.66
C GLY A 128 -21.58 -19.67 -10.78
N GLY A 129 -21.22 -20.93 -10.50
CA GLY A 129 -21.25 -22.00 -11.48
C GLY A 129 -20.03 -22.07 -12.41
N ALA A 130 -18.95 -21.32 -12.12
CA ALA A 130 -17.68 -21.52 -12.78
C ALA A 130 -17.09 -22.90 -12.40
N THR A 131 -16.55 -23.59 -13.40
CA THR A 131 -15.84 -24.86 -13.22
C THR A 131 -14.36 -24.61 -12.92
N LEU A 132 -13.70 -25.54 -12.25
CA LEU A 132 -12.27 -25.42 -11.99
C LEU A 132 -11.47 -25.45 -13.30
N MET A 133 -11.83 -26.37 -14.18
CA MET A 133 -11.22 -26.57 -15.49
C MET A 133 -12.09 -25.97 -16.60
N ASP A 134 -11.48 -25.73 -17.77
CA ASP A 134 -12.20 -25.34 -18.97
C ASP A 134 -13.20 -26.42 -19.38
N ILE A 135 -14.34 -25.99 -19.86
CA ILE A 135 -15.38 -26.88 -20.43
C ILE A 135 -15.78 -26.45 -21.82
N ASP A 136 -16.01 -27.44 -22.65
CA ASP A 136 -16.61 -27.23 -23.97
C ASP A 136 -18.14 -27.12 -23.83
N VAL A 137 -18.72 -26.00 -24.27
CA VAL A 137 -20.16 -25.80 -24.27
C VAL A 137 -20.76 -26.12 -25.65
N VAL A 138 -22.05 -26.46 -25.66
CA VAL A 138 -22.78 -26.70 -26.87
C VAL A 138 -22.66 -25.50 -27.81
N GLY A 139 -22.14 -25.72 -29.02
CA GLY A 139 -21.84 -24.67 -30.00
C GLY A 139 -20.33 -24.45 -30.24
N GLY A 140 -19.45 -25.26 -29.64
CA GLY A 140 -18.00 -25.26 -29.89
C GLY A 140 -17.24 -24.11 -29.22
N GLN A 141 -17.86 -23.39 -28.29
CA GLN A 141 -17.20 -22.39 -27.50
C GLN A 141 -16.59 -23.01 -26.22
N LYS A 142 -15.36 -22.63 -25.90
CA LYS A 142 -14.74 -22.94 -24.59
C LYS A 142 -15.18 -21.93 -23.57
N ARG A 143 -15.62 -22.40 -22.41
CA ARG A 143 -15.79 -21.57 -21.22
C ARG A 143 -14.59 -21.80 -20.30
N HIS A 144 -13.86 -20.72 -20.04
CA HIS A 144 -12.67 -20.75 -19.20
C HIS A 144 -13.03 -21.15 -17.78
N GLY A 145 -12.27 -22.08 -17.24
CA GLY A 145 -12.33 -22.47 -15.84
C GLY A 145 -11.56 -21.49 -14.95
N ILE A 146 -11.72 -21.67 -13.65
CA ILE A 146 -11.08 -20.80 -12.65
C ILE A 146 -9.54 -20.79 -12.80
N LEU A 147 -8.93 -21.95 -13.11
CA LEU A 147 -7.47 -22.04 -13.27
C LEU A 147 -6.97 -21.23 -14.47
N THR A 148 -7.67 -21.29 -15.59
CA THR A 148 -7.35 -20.49 -16.78
C THR A 148 -7.54 -18.99 -16.49
N MET A 149 -8.61 -18.62 -15.78
CA MET A 149 -8.84 -17.22 -15.36
C MET A 149 -7.74 -16.71 -14.44
N ILE A 150 -7.21 -17.54 -13.53
CA ILE A 150 -6.06 -17.19 -12.68
C ILE A 150 -4.82 -16.97 -13.57
N GLN A 151 -4.54 -17.86 -14.50
CA GLN A 151 -3.43 -17.70 -15.44
C GLN A 151 -3.56 -16.39 -16.23
N ASP A 152 -4.73 -16.09 -16.79
CA ASP A 152 -4.96 -14.88 -17.59
C ASP A 152 -4.67 -13.61 -16.77
N VAL A 153 -5.09 -13.56 -15.50
CA VAL A 153 -4.86 -12.43 -14.62
C VAL A 153 -3.39 -12.34 -14.20
N THR A 154 -2.75 -13.47 -13.87
CA THR A 154 -1.37 -13.47 -13.39
C THR A 154 -0.34 -13.32 -14.50
N CYS A 155 -0.65 -13.72 -15.73
CA CYS A 155 0.26 -13.66 -16.88
C CYS A 155 -0.04 -12.51 -17.84
N GLY A 156 -1.22 -11.89 -17.78
CA GLY A 156 -1.69 -10.89 -18.74
C GLY A 156 -1.43 -9.43 -18.34
N GLY A 157 -1.04 -9.16 -17.10
CA GLY A 157 -0.85 -7.81 -16.58
C GLY A 157 0.56 -7.27 -16.75
N ALA A 158 0.69 -5.95 -16.98
CA ALA A 158 1.99 -5.28 -16.88
C ALA A 158 2.49 -5.34 -15.42
N GLY A 159 3.68 -5.89 -15.21
CA GLY A 159 4.28 -6.02 -13.87
C GLY A 159 4.08 -7.37 -13.17
N THR A 160 3.56 -8.39 -13.88
CA THR A 160 3.43 -9.73 -13.32
C THR A 160 4.77 -10.41 -13.22
N HIS A 161 5.36 -10.37 -12.02
CA HIS A 161 6.60 -11.10 -11.72
C HIS A 161 6.36 -12.60 -11.47
N ASP A 162 5.12 -13.01 -11.21
CA ASP A 162 4.73 -14.37 -10.83
C ASP A 162 3.60 -14.91 -11.71
N CYS A 163 3.89 -15.08 -13.00
CA CYS A 163 2.98 -15.80 -13.90
C CYS A 163 2.82 -17.26 -13.44
N VAL A 164 1.59 -17.65 -13.12
CA VAL A 164 1.25 -19.01 -12.70
C VAL A 164 0.44 -19.68 -13.81
N ASP A 165 1.03 -20.67 -14.46
CA ASP A 165 0.33 -21.43 -15.51
C ASP A 165 -0.65 -22.45 -14.94
N VAL A 166 -1.62 -22.86 -15.78
CA VAL A 166 -2.67 -23.82 -15.39
C VAL A 166 -2.08 -25.16 -14.96
N GLU A 167 -0.99 -25.62 -15.58
CA GLU A 167 -0.38 -26.92 -15.25
C GLU A 167 0.21 -26.91 -13.83
N ARG A 168 0.89 -25.83 -13.44
CA ARG A 168 1.40 -25.65 -12.06
C ARG A 168 0.27 -25.59 -11.05
N LEU A 169 -0.84 -24.90 -11.36
CA LEU A 169 -2.02 -24.84 -10.49
C LEU A 169 -2.66 -26.21 -10.31
N GLN A 170 -2.80 -26.97 -11.39
CA GLN A 170 -3.33 -28.35 -11.37
C GLN A 170 -2.46 -29.27 -10.53
N HIS A 171 -1.16 -29.21 -10.74
CA HIS A 171 -0.19 -30.01 -9.99
C HIS A 171 -0.24 -29.68 -8.49
N ALA A 172 -0.25 -28.39 -8.13
CA ALA A 172 -0.37 -27.94 -6.76
C ALA A 172 -1.69 -28.42 -6.11
N ALA A 173 -2.80 -28.31 -6.83
CA ALA A 173 -4.12 -28.76 -6.35
C ALA A 173 -4.20 -30.29 -6.18
N ALA A 174 -3.49 -31.06 -7.01
CA ALA A 174 -3.52 -32.53 -6.97
C ALA A 174 -2.57 -33.13 -5.93
N GLU A 175 -1.40 -32.51 -5.69
CA GLU A 175 -0.33 -33.08 -4.87
C GLU A 175 -0.22 -32.49 -3.48
N THR A 176 -0.72 -31.26 -3.27
CA THR A 176 -0.65 -30.60 -1.97
C THR A 176 -1.72 -31.13 -1.02
N ASP A 177 -1.35 -31.36 0.24
CA ASP A 177 -2.31 -31.80 1.26
C ASP A 177 -3.32 -30.67 1.60
N ALA A 178 -4.50 -31.08 2.04
CA ALA A 178 -5.60 -30.17 2.33
C ALA A 178 -5.28 -29.11 3.41
N ALA A 179 -4.36 -29.40 4.34
CA ALA A 179 -3.98 -28.46 5.39
C ALA A 179 -3.09 -27.33 4.82
N THR A 180 -2.11 -27.68 3.99
CA THR A 180 -1.23 -26.73 3.28
C THR A 180 -2.01 -25.85 2.30
N LEU A 181 -3.09 -26.39 1.69
CA LEU A 181 -4.01 -25.62 0.85
C LEU A 181 -4.96 -24.71 1.65
N GLY A 182 -4.81 -24.64 2.97
CA GLY A 182 -5.68 -23.81 3.82
C GLY A 182 -7.11 -24.33 3.98
N VAL A 183 -7.37 -25.59 3.61
CA VAL A 183 -8.71 -26.18 3.79
C VAL A 183 -9.05 -26.25 5.28
N PRO A 184 -10.20 -25.68 5.71
CA PRO A 184 -10.62 -25.73 7.10
C PRO A 184 -10.74 -27.18 7.61
N GLU A 185 -10.46 -27.38 8.89
CA GLU A 185 -10.41 -28.73 9.50
C GLU A 185 -11.69 -29.53 9.27
N TRP A 186 -12.85 -28.89 9.38
CA TRP A 186 -14.15 -29.52 9.16
C TRP A 186 -14.37 -30.03 7.72
N ALA A 187 -13.61 -29.52 6.74
CA ALA A 187 -13.74 -29.91 5.34
C ALA A 187 -12.62 -30.87 4.87
N ARG A 188 -11.55 -31.07 5.66
CA ARG A 188 -10.36 -31.87 5.29
C ARG A 188 -10.70 -33.32 4.99
N GLU A 189 -11.53 -33.97 5.82
CA GLU A 189 -11.94 -35.36 5.60
C GLU A 189 -12.66 -35.56 4.26
N ALA A 190 -13.51 -34.60 3.87
CA ALA A 190 -14.22 -34.65 2.59
C ALA A 190 -13.30 -34.46 1.40
N VAL A 191 -12.21 -33.70 1.56
CA VAL A 191 -11.20 -33.46 0.51
C VAL A 191 -10.24 -34.64 0.43
N ASP A 192 -9.74 -35.15 1.54
CA ASP A 192 -8.78 -36.27 1.57
C ASP A 192 -9.42 -37.58 1.10
N GLY A 193 -10.71 -37.77 1.35
CA GLY A 193 -11.46 -38.92 0.86
C GLY A 193 -11.64 -38.97 -0.66
N ARG A 194 -11.42 -37.87 -1.36
CA ARG A 194 -11.56 -37.73 -2.83
C ARG A 194 -10.24 -37.77 -3.60
N LYS A 195 -9.11 -37.88 -2.92
CA LYS A 195 -7.78 -37.93 -3.57
C LYS A 195 -7.56 -39.04 -4.61
N GLY A 196 -8.52 -39.93 -4.81
CA GLY A 196 -8.46 -40.99 -5.82
C GLY A 196 -9.41 -40.79 -7.01
N ASP A 197 -10.40 -39.90 -6.88
CA ASP A 197 -11.50 -39.80 -7.85
C ASP A 197 -11.36 -38.60 -8.81
N ALA A 198 -10.39 -37.73 -8.58
CA ALA A 198 -10.10 -36.56 -9.43
C ALA A 198 -9.13 -36.95 -10.56
N LYS A 199 -9.41 -38.03 -11.31
CA LYS A 199 -8.83 -38.20 -12.64
C LYS A 199 -9.72 -37.50 -13.64
N PRO A 200 -9.12 -36.70 -14.56
CA PRO A 200 -9.81 -36.06 -15.65
C PRO A 200 -10.46 -37.09 -16.62
#